data_91cdec12484020f7829fb23d292dd141
#
_entry.id   91cdec12484020f7829fb23d292dd141
#
_cell.length_a   1.000
_cell.length_b   1.000
_cell.length_c   1.000
_cell.angle_alpha   90.00
_cell.angle_beta   90.00
_cell.angle_gamma   90.00
#
_symmetry.space_group_name_H-M   'P 1'
#
loop_
_entity.id
_entity.type
_entity.pdbx_description
1 polymer ?
#
loop_
_entity_poly.entity_id
_entity_poly.type
_entity_poly.pdbx_seq_one_letter_code
_entity_poly.pdbx_strand_id
1 'polypeptide(L)'
;MNNWRQNSRHNSLSLRFPPWQFLFLFYYQYNNMKTTLPPAARLGRQALLFPLCLVLFEFATYIGNDMIQPGMLAVVADFNAGEEWVPTSMTAYLAGGIFLQWLLGPLSDRRGRRPVMLAGVAFFIVSCLAILLVTTIEQFIAMRFLQGIGLCFIGAVGYATIQESFEEAVCIKITALMANVALIAPLLGPLAGAALIHVAPWQSMFVLFAALAAIAFYGLWKAMPETATLQGEAFSAANLWRDYRQVLGNRRFLCGALAIGFASLPLLAWIAQSPVILISGESLSTLDYGLLQIPVFGALILGNLTLARLTGKNSVERLIKLGAGPMLLGLLIAALATQFSSHAYLWMTAGLSLYAFGIGLANAGLYRLTLFSSNVSKGTVSATMGMLSMMVFTVGIELAKVAYVWGGSGLFNLFNLISGLCWLTLVALFLGKRRNGDPTPQPNGAV
;
A
#
# COMPACT_ATOMS: atom_id res chain seq x y z
N MET A 1 1.51 10.32 56.82
CA MET A 1 2.71 9.60 57.32
C MET A 1 3.12 8.62 56.25
N ASN A 2 4.30 8.87 55.72
CA ASN A 2 5.27 8.00 55.04
C ASN A 2 4.91 7.37 53.67
N ASN A 3 5.52 7.94 52.68
CA ASN A 3 6.74 7.58 51.91
C ASN A 3 6.47 6.62 50.77
N TRP A 4 6.53 7.18 49.56
CA TRP A 4 7.29 6.64 48.41
C TRP A 4 7.66 7.78 47.47
N ARG A 5 8.80 8.40 47.71
CA ARG A 5 9.58 9.19 46.73
C ARG A 5 10.86 8.42 46.43
N GLN A 6 11.32 8.56 45.22
CA GLN A 6 12.63 8.23 44.64
C GLN A 6 12.75 6.87 43.95
N ASN A 7 12.77 6.89 42.58
CA ASN A 7 14.05 6.76 41.87
C ASN A 7 13.85 7.00 40.36
N SER A 8 14.13 8.25 39.95
CA SER A 8 14.42 8.58 38.57
C SER A 8 15.94 8.40 38.38
N ARG A 9 16.36 7.38 37.65
CA ARG A 9 17.70 7.31 37.06
C ARG A 9 17.58 7.24 35.55
N HIS A 10 18.09 8.28 34.92
CA HIS A 10 18.41 8.37 33.50
C HIS A 10 19.28 7.19 33.09
N ASN A 11 18.83 6.44 32.09
CA ASN A 11 19.68 5.62 31.24
C ASN A 11 19.41 6.00 29.78
N SER A 12 20.30 6.81 29.24
CA SER A 12 20.45 7.09 27.83
C SER A 12 21.05 5.84 27.16
N LEU A 13 20.19 4.96 26.60
CA LEU A 13 20.63 3.85 25.75
C LEU A 13 20.55 4.29 24.29
N SER A 14 21.74 4.49 23.71
CA SER A 14 21.94 4.62 22.27
C SER A 14 21.56 3.31 21.57
N LEU A 15 20.37 3.25 20.98
CA LEU A 15 19.89 2.08 20.22
C LEU A 15 20.51 2.12 18.81
N ARG A 16 21.62 1.42 18.61
CA ARG A 16 22.06 0.93 17.29
C ARG A 16 21.29 -0.35 17.01
N PHE A 17 20.32 -0.30 16.09
CA PHE A 17 19.53 -1.46 15.67
C PHE A 17 20.18 -2.13 14.46
N PRO A 18 20.62 -3.39 14.54
CA PRO A 18 21.09 -4.15 13.38
C PRO A 18 19.90 -4.68 12.55
N PRO A 19 20.06 -4.88 11.23
CA PRO A 19 18.97 -5.18 10.29
C PRO A 19 18.20 -6.49 10.54
N TRP A 20 18.74 -7.43 11.30
CA TRP A 20 18.04 -8.68 11.66
C TRP A 20 16.96 -8.51 12.75
N GLN A 21 16.86 -7.34 13.40
CA GLN A 21 15.79 -7.07 14.37
C GLN A 21 14.39 -6.97 13.74
N PHE A 22 14.26 -6.78 12.43
CA PHE A 22 12.96 -6.84 11.75
C PHE A 22 12.37 -8.26 11.75
N LEU A 23 13.21 -9.28 11.54
CA LEU A 23 12.81 -10.68 11.72
C LEU A 23 12.47 -10.98 13.19
N PHE A 24 13.16 -10.32 14.12
CA PHE A 24 12.89 -10.45 15.55
C PHE A 24 11.57 -9.79 15.96
N LEU A 25 11.18 -8.67 15.36
CA LEU A 25 9.86 -8.06 15.54
C LEU A 25 8.73 -8.98 15.02
N PHE A 26 8.92 -9.64 13.89
CA PHE A 26 8.01 -10.66 13.37
C PHE A 26 7.90 -11.86 14.34
N TYR A 27 9.05 -12.35 14.80
CA TYR A 27 9.12 -13.45 15.76
C TYR A 27 8.58 -13.04 17.14
N TYR A 28 8.85 -11.82 17.60
CA TYR A 28 8.34 -11.29 18.87
C TYR A 28 6.84 -11.04 18.84
N GLN A 29 6.33 -10.50 17.73
CA GLN A 29 4.89 -10.30 17.52
C GLN A 29 4.15 -11.64 17.38
N TYR A 30 4.77 -12.63 16.74
CA TYR A 30 4.29 -14.01 16.67
C TYR A 30 4.25 -14.69 18.07
N ASN A 31 5.29 -14.50 18.87
CA ASN A 31 5.32 -15.07 20.23
C ASN A 31 4.38 -14.33 21.21
N ASN A 32 4.25 -13.00 21.10
CA ASN A 32 3.25 -12.26 21.87
C ASN A 32 1.81 -12.61 21.48
N MET A 33 1.54 -12.98 20.24
CA MET A 33 0.25 -13.58 19.87
C MET A 33 -0.06 -14.87 20.64
N LYS A 34 0.97 -15.66 20.99
CA LYS A 34 0.80 -16.90 21.79
C LYS A 34 0.60 -16.65 23.28
N THR A 35 1.19 -15.57 23.83
CA THR A 35 1.26 -15.37 25.29
C THR A 35 0.18 -14.46 25.86
N THR A 36 -0.43 -13.59 25.01
CA THR A 36 -1.41 -12.58 25.47
C THR A 36 -2.88 -12.96 25.25
N LEU A 37 -3.16 -14.12 24.63
CA LEU A 37 -4.52 -14.61 24.44
C LEU A 37 -4.97 -15.43 25.65
N PRO A 38 -6.22 -15.25 26.13
CA PRO A 38 -6.80 -16.16 27.12
C PRO A 38 -6.80 -17.59 26.60
N PRO A 39 -6.80 -18.63 27.47
CA PRO A 39 -6.67 -20.04 27.07
C PRO A 39 -7.67 -20.51 26.01
N ALA A 40 -8.86 -19.92 25.98
CA ALA A 40 -9.91 -20.19 24.97
C ALA A 40 -9.64 -19.57 23.59
N ALA A 41 -8.76 -18.56 23.49
CA ALA A 41 -8.42 -17.85 22.26
C ALA A 41 -7.07 -18.28 21.65
N ARG A 42 -6.47 -19.37 22.13
CA ARG A 42 -5.28 -19.97 21.49
C ARG A 42 -5.73 -20.66 20.21
N LEU A 43 -5.59 -19.95 19.11
CA LEU A 43 -5.81 -20.51 17.78
C LEU A 43 -4.94 -21.76 17.61
N GLY A 44 -5.57 -22.90 17.31
CA GLY A 44 -4.85 -24.11 16.94
C GLY A 44 -3.95 -23.84 15.73
N ARG A 45 -2.88 -24.61 15.54
CA ARG A 45 -1.95 -24.46 14.41
C ARG A 45 -2.66 -24.37 13.05
N GLN A 46 -3.75 -25.11 12.88
CA GLN A 46 -4.56 -25.09 11.65
C GLN A 46 -5.32 -23.78 11.45
N ALA A 47 -5.80 -23.14 12.52
CA ALA A 47 -6.51 -21.86 12.44
C ALA A 47 -5.59 -20.68 12.09
N LEU A 48 -4.27 -20.77 12.39
CA LEU A 48 -3.28 -19.76 12.01
C LEU A 48 -2.78 -19.94 10.56
N LEU A 49 -2.92 -21.13 9.98
CA LEU A 49 -2.43 -21.41 8.64
C LEU A 49 -3.14 -20.54 7.59
N PHE A 50 -4.47 -20.36 7.70
CA PHE A 50 -5.25 -19.54 6.79
C PHE A 50 -4.77 -18.08 6.77
N PRO A 51 -4.72 -17.33 7.90
CA PRO A 51 -4.24 -15.95 7.88
C PRO A 51 -2.79 -15.80 7.38
N LEU A 52 -1.90 -16.72 7.77
CA LEU A 52 -0.50 -16.68 7.32
C LEU A 52 -0.37 -16.87 5.80
N CYS A 53 -1.16 -17.76 5.21
CA CYS A 53 -1.16 -17.98 3.78
C CYS A 53 -1.82 -16.83 3.02
N LEU A 54 -2.83 -16.17 3.60
CA LEU A 54 -3.40 -14.95 3.03
C LEU A 54 -2.38 -13.81 3.03
N VAL A 55 -1.67 -13.62 4.15
CA VAL A 55 -0.56 -12.64 4.27
C VAL A 55 0.55 -12.95 3.28
N LEU A 56 0.89 -14.24 3.07
CA LEU A 56 1.89 -14.63 2.08
C LEU A 56 1.44 -14.32 0.65
N PHE A 57 0.16 -14.52 0.32
CA PHE A 57 -0.38 -14.13 -0.99
C PHE A 57 -0.38 -12.61 -1.17
N GLU A 58 -0.76 -11.86 -0.14
CA GLU A 58 -0.68 -10.40 -0.15
C GLU A 58 0.78 -9.93 -0.36
N PHE A 59 1.73 -10.53 0.34
CA PHE A 59 3.15 -10.25 0.14
C PHE A 59 3.59 -10.56 -1.30
N ALA A 60 3.18 -11.70 -1.87
CA ALA A 60 3.52 -12.06 -3.24
C ALA A 60 2.98 -11.05 -4.26
N THR A 61 1.79 -10.48 -4.03
CA THR A 61 1.23 -9.45 -4.92
C THR A 61 1.95 -8.11 -4.77
N TYR A 62 2.20 -7.63 -3.54
CA TYR A 62 2.90 -6.36 -3.34
C TYR A 62 4.35 -6.41 -3.82
N ILE A 63 5.09 -7.45 -3.43
CA ILE A 63 6.49 -7.59 -3.87
C ILE A 63 6.58 -7.81 -5.39
N GLY A 64 5.58 -8.46 -5.99
CA GLY A 64 5.47 -8.61 -7.44
C GLY A 64 5.32 -7.30 -8.19
N ASN A 65 4.80 -6.25 -7.54
CA ASN A 65 4.77 -4.91 -8.10
C ASN A 65 6.11 -4.17 -7.95
N ASP A 66 6.73 -4.26 -6.78
CA ASP A 66 7.84 -3.39 -6.40
C ASP A 66 9.22 -3.97 -6.77
N MET A 67 9.37 -5.30 -6.70
CA MET A 67 10.64 -5.98 -6.97
C MET A 67 11.07 -5.91 -8.44
N ILE A 68 10.12 -5.86 -9.38
CA ILE A 68 10.44 -5.78 -10.81
C ILE A 68 10.96 -4.39 -11.23
N GLN A 69 10.70 -3.34 -10.44
CA GLN A 69 11.00 -1.96 -10.83
C GLN A 69 12.47 -1.75 -11.27
N PRO A 70 13.49 -2.18 -10.51
CA PRO A 70 14.88 -2.06 -10.98
C PRO A 70 15.19 -2.92 -12.22
N GLY A 71 14.42 -3.97 -12.46
CA GLY A 71 14.56 -4.85 -13.63
C GLY A 71 13.85 -4.34 -14.89
N MET A 72 12.99 -3.30 -14.77
CA MET A 72 12.20 -2.83 -15.90
C MET A 72 13.02 -2.29 -17.05
N LEU A 73 14.20 -1.72 -16.78
CA LEU A 73 15.12 -1.29 -17.85
C LEU A 73 15.64 -2.50 -18.66
N ALA A 74 15.91 -3.63 -18.02
CA ALA A 74 16.25 -4.86 -18.72
C ALA A 74 15.07 -5.40 -19.55
N VAL A 75 13.84 -5.30 -19.00
CA VAL A 75 12.62 -5.72 -19.72
C VAL A 75 12.44 -4.91 -21.00
N VAL A 76 12.49 -3.58 -20.95
CA VAL A 76 12.32 -2.75 -22.15
C VAL A 76 13.45 -2.93 -23.14
N ALA A 77 14.68 -3.17 -22.67
CA ALA A 77 15.81 -3.50 -23.54
C ALA A 77 15.60 -4.83 -24.29
N ASP A 78 15.16 -5.90 -23.60
CA ASP A 78 14.89 -7.21 -24.20
C ASP A 78 13.80 -7.15 -25.30
N PHE A 79 12.80 -6.28 -25.13
CA PHE A 79 11.74 -6.08 -26.12
C PHE A 79 12.02 -4.97 -27.14
N ASN A 80 13.23 -4.34 -27.11
CA ASN A 80 13.59 -3.18 -27.93
C ASN A 80 12.56 -2.05 -27.84
N ALA A 81 12.02 -1.81 -26.63
CA ALA A 81 11.02 -0.79 -26.34
C ALA A 81 11.67 0.44 -25.67
N GLY A 82 11.00 1.57 -25.70
CA GLY A 82 11.46 2.78 -25.05
C GLY A 82 11.30 2.76 -23.53
N GLU A 83 12.05 3.61 -22.84
CA GLU A 83 12.02 3.70 -21.37
C GLU A 83 10.69 4.26 -20.82
N GLU A 84 9.86 4.86 -21.68
CA GLU A 84 8.51 5.32 -21.33
C GLU A 84 7.57 4.19 -20.88
N TRP A 85 7.90 2.92 -21.22
CA TRP A 85 7.16 1.75 -20.76
C TRP A 85 7.47 1.34 -19.31
N VAL A 86 8.57 1.83 -18.74
CA VAL A 86 8.99 1.49 -17.37
C VAL A 86 7.91 1.85 -16.34
N PRO A 87 7.44 3.11 -16.23
CA PRO A 87 6.36 3.46 -15.30
C PRO A 87 5.02 2.83 -15.67
N THR A 88 4.76 2.60 -16.96
CA THR A 88 3.51 2.01 -17.46
C THR A 88 3.29 0.58 -16.93
N SER A 89 4.35 -0.16 -16.64
CA SER A 89 4.27 -1.46 -15.96
C SER A 89 3.55 -1.38 -14.61
N MET A 90 3.91 -0.38 -13.79
CA MET A 90 3.26 -0.16 -12.50
C MET A 90 1.82 0.35 -12.68
N THR A 91 1.60 1.26 -13.61
CA THR A 91 0.28 1.79 -13.95
C THR A 91 -0.68 0.67 -14.36
N ALA A 92 -0.25 -0.24 -15.25
CA ALA A 92 -1.05 -1.39 -15.67
C ALA A 92 -1.40 -2.31 -14.49
N TYR A 93 -0.45 -2.58 -13.62
CA TYR A 93 -0.67 -3.38 -12.41
C TYR A 93 -1.72 -2.76 -11.49
N LEU A 94 -1.62 -1.47 -11.22
CA LEU A 94 -2.59 -0.73 -10.39
C LEU A 94 -3.97 -0.64 -11.05
N ALA A 95 -4.02 -0.46 -12.37
CA ALA A 95 -5.27 -0.50 -13.14
C ALA A 95 -5.99 -1.84 -13.01
N GLY A 96 -5.25 -2.96 -13.06
CA GLY A 96 -5.77 -4.29 -12.77
C GLY A 96 -6.38 -4.38 -11.38
N GLY A 97 -5.76 -3.76 -10.37
CA GLY A 97 -6.23 -3.69 -8.99
C GLY A 97 -7.56 -2.96 -8.79
N ILE A 98 -7.99 -2.14 -9.75
CA ILE A 98 -9.31 -1.49 -9.73
C ILE A 98 -10.37 -2.35 -10.40
N PHE A 99 -9.99 -3.08 -11.44
CA PHE A 99 -10.88 -3.59 -12.48
C PHE A 99 -12.02 -4.47 -11.96
N LEU A 100 -11.75 -5.40 -11.04
CA LEU A 100 -12.75 -6.31 -10.48
C LEU A 100 -13.14 -6.00 -9.04
N GLN A 101 -12.58 -4.98 -8.40
CA GLN A 101 -12.76 -4.74 -6.96
C GLN A 101 -14.24 -4.53 -6.58
N TRP A 102 -15.01 -3.86 -7.43
CA TRP A 102 -16.44 -3.61 -7.23
C TRP A 102 -17.32 -4.87 -7.35
N LEU A 103 -16.85 -5.87 -8.10
CA LEU A 103 -17.60 -7.09 -8.42
C LEU A 103 -17.29 -8.25 -7.47
N LEU A 104 -16.03 -8.38 -7.01
CA LEU A 104 -15.58 -9.58 -6.30
C LEU A 104 -16.22 -9.74 -4.91
N GLY A 105 -16.55 -8.66 -4.21
CA GLY A 105 -17.29 -8.72 -2.97
C GLY A 105 -18.63 -9.47 -3.16
N PRO A 106 -19.57 -8.92 -3.94
CA PRO A 106 -20.85 -9.56 -4.22
C PRO A 106 -20.74 -10.94 -4.88
N LEU A 107 -19.74 -11.17 -5.72
CA LEU A 107 -19.50 -12.47 -6.34
C LEU A 107 -19.12 -13.53 -5.30
N SER A 108 -18.24 -13.17 -4.37
CA SER A 108 -17.79 -14.06 -3.30
C SER A 108 -18.87 -14.34 -2.26
N ASP A 109 -19.78 -13.40 -2.02
CA ASP A 109 -20.93 -13.60 -1.14
C ASP A 109 -21.88 -14.69 -1.68
N ARG A 110 -21.94 -14.84 -3.01
CA ARG A 110 -22.84 -15.79 -3.70
C ARG A 110 -22.20 -17.14 -4.01
N ARG A 111 -20.95 -17.11 -4.50
CA ARG A 111 -20.26 -18.33 -4.92
C ARG A 111 -19.41 -18.97 -3.82
N GLY A 112 -19.31 -18.28 -2.70
CA GLY A 112 -18.45 -18.65 -1.60
C GLY A 112 -17.14 -17.85 -1.60
N ARG A 113 -16.69 -17.47 -0.41
CA ARG A 113 -15.41 -16.75 -0.22
C ARG A 113 -14.23 -17.59 -0.69
N ARG A 114 -14.22 -18.85 -0.27
CA ARG A 114 -13.11 -19.79 -0.53
C ARG A 114 -12.90 -20.08 -2.02
N PRO A 115 -13.90 -20.52 -2.82
CA PRO A 115 -13.68 -20.82 -4.25
C PRO A 115 -13.27 -19.59 -5.03
N VAL A 116 -13.83 -18.40 -4.71
CA VAL A 116 -13.47 -17.16 -5.40
C VAL A 116 -12.03 -16.77 -5.07
N MET A 117 -11.60 -16.87 -3.80
CA MET A 117 -10.22 -16.59 -3.41
C MET A 117 -9.23 -17.53 -4.08
N LEU A 118 -9.50 -18.83 -4.06
CA LEU A 118 -8.63 -19.84 -4.70
C LEU A 118 -8.52 -19.61 -6.20
N ALA A 119 -9.63 -19.28 -6.87
CA ALA A 119 -9.61 -18.92 -8.29
C ALA A 119 -8.73 -17.67 -8.54
N GLY A 120 -8.79 -16.66 -7.65
CA GLY A 120 -7.96 -15.46 -7.75
C GLY A 120 -6.47 -15.74 -7.58
N VAL A 121 -6.09 -16.56 -6.61
CA VAL A 121 -4.69 -16.96 -6.41
C VAL A 121 -4.18 -17.79 -7.59
N ALA A 122 -4.97 -18.75 -8.08
CA ALA A 122 -4.62 -19.54 -9.26
C ALA A 122 -4.46 -18.64 -10.50
N PHE A 123 -5.35 -17.68 -10.70
CA PHE A 123 -5.27 -16.69 -11.77
C PHE A 123 -3.98 -15.86 -11.69
N PHE A 124 -3.59 -15.40 -10.50
CA PHE A 124 -2.35 -14.69 -10.29
C PHE A 124 -1.12 -15.55 -10.62
N ILE A 125 -1.09 -16.82 -10.19
CA ILE A 125 -0.02 -17.76 -10.52
C ILE A 125 0.10 -17.92 -12.05
N VAL A 126 -1.01 -18.19 -12.72
CA VAL A 126 -1.04 -18.35 -14.18
C VAL A 126 -0.56 -17.09 -14.89
N SER A 127 -1.01 -15.91 -14.46
CA SER A 127 -0.58 -14.65 -15.06
C SER A 127 0.91 -14.34 -14.82
N CYS A 128 1.48 -14.77 -13.69
CA CYS A 128 2.93 -14.68 -13.46
C CYS A 128 3.72 -15.63 -14.36
N LEU A 129 3.25 -16.85 -14.54
CA LEU A 129 3.92 -17.83 -15.42
C LEU A 129 3.73 -17.49 -16.91
N ALA A 130 2.58 -16.95 -17.30
CA ALA A 130 2.31 -16.54 -18.67
C ALA A 130 3.27 -15.42 -19.15
N ILE A 131 3.85 -14.66 -18.26
CA ILE A 131 4.84 -13.63 -18.62
C ILE A 131 6.12 -14.24 -19.23
N LEU A 132 6.38 -15.52 -18.97
CA LEU A 132 7.52 -16.24 -19.58
C LEU A 132 7.33 -16.52 -21.08
N LEU A 133 6.11 -16.37 -21.58
CA LEU A 133 5.70 -16.64 -22.96
C LEU A 133 5.54 -15.37 -23.79
N VAL A 134 5.63 -14.18 -23.17
CA VAL A 134 5.43 -12.91 -23.87
C VAL A 134 6.65 -12.59 -24.77
N THR A 135 6.37 -12.01 -25.92
CA THR A 135 7.36 -11.67 -26.94
C THR A 135 7.39 -10.17 -27.28
N THR A 136 6.42 -9.39 -26.75
CA THR A 136 6.36 -7.94 -26.95
C THR A 136 6.09 -7.19 -25.64
N ILE A 137 6.44 -5.92 -25.61
CA ILE A 137 6.22 -5.09 -24.41
C ILE A 137 4.72 -4.91 -24.09
N GLU A 138 3.87 -4.85 -25.11
CA GLU A 138 2.40 -4.71 -24.94
C GLU A 138 1.83 -5.97 -24.28
N GLN A 139 2.29 -7.15 -24.66
CA GLN A 139 1.91 -8.42 -24.02
C GLN A 139 2.39 -8.45 -22.56
N PHE A 140 3.61 -7.98 -22.29
CA PHE A 140 4.12 -7.84 -20.93
C PHE A 140 3.21 -6.94 -20.11
N ILE A 141 2.88 -5.75 -20.61
CA ILE A 141 1.99 -4.80 -19.93
C ILE A 141 0.59 -5.40 -19.71
N ALA A 142 0.05 -6.15 -20.68
CA ALA A 142 -1.22 -6.85 -20.50
C ALA A 142 -1.13 -7.90 -19.36
N MET A 143 -0.03 -8.64 -19.26
CA MET A 143 0.18 -9.57 -18.14
C MET A 143 0.32 -8.81 -16.81
N ARG A 144 0.96 -7.65 -16.76
CA ARG A 144 1.02 -6.80 -15.57
C ARG A 144 -0.38 -6.37 -15.12
N PHE A 145 -1.25 -5.97 -16.06
CA PHE A 145 -2.64 -5.68 -15.75
C PHE A 145 -3.37 -6.91 -15.15
N LEU A 146 -3.22 -8.08 -15.75
CA LEU A 146 -3.83 -9.31 -15.24
C LEU A 146 -3.33 -9.67 -13.83
N GLN A 147 -2.03 -9.54 -13.57
CA GLN A 147 -1.45 -9.76 -12.25
C GLN A 147 -2.03 -8.80 -11.20
N GLY A 148 -2.23 -7.53 -11.58
CA GLY A 148 -2.83 -6.52 -10.71
C GLY A 148 -4.23 -6.88 -10.21
N ILE A 149 -5.00 -7.67 -10.97
CA ILE A 149 -6.32 -8.19 -10.56
C ILE A 149 -6.21 -9.00 -9.25
N GLY A 150 -5.03 -9.59 -8.96
CA GLY A 150 -4.76 -10.29 -7.70
C GLY A 150 -5.03 -9.44 -6.44
N LEU A 151 -4.77 -8.12 -6.51
CA LEU A 151 -5.05 -7.19 -5.41
C LEU A 151 -6.55 -7.10 -5.08
N CYS A 152 -7.42 -7.22 -6.09
CA CYS A 152 -8.87 -7.18 -5.89
C CYS A 152 -9.36 -8.32 -4.99
N PHE A 153 -8.78 -9.53 -5.14
CA PHE A 153 -9.17 -10.69 -4.34
C PHE A 153 -8.79 -10.53 -2.87
N ILE A 154 -7.63 -9.95 -2.59
CA ILE A 154 -7.19 -9.67 -1.22
C ILE A 154 -8.12 -8.65 -0.58
N GLY A 155 -8.33 -7.52 -1.24
CA GLY A 155 -9.14 -6.41 -0.73
C GLY A 155 -10.62 -6.78 -0.52
N ALA A 156 -11.23 -7.48 -1.49
CA ALA A 156 -12.66 -7.76 -1.47
C ALA A 156 -13.02 -9.08 -0.75
N VAL A 157 -12.17 -10.10 -0.83
CA VAL A 157 -12.47 -11.45 -0.31
C VAL A 157 -11.64 -11.77 0.91
N GLY A 158 -10.33 -11.51 0.86
CA GLY A 158 -9.40 -11.85 1.94
C GLY A 158 -9.74 -11.15 3.25
N TYR A 159 -9.85 -9.82 3.22
CA TYR A 159 -10.21 -9.04 4.41
C TYR A 159 -11.60 -9.39 4.96
N ALA A 160 -12.59 -9.63 4.08
CA ALA A 160 -13.93 -10.04 4.50
C ALA A 160 -13.88 -11.38 5.23
N THR A 161 -13.19 -12.38 4.67
CA THR A 161 -13.06 -13.71 5.30
C THR A 161 -12.38 -13.64 6.67
N ILE A 162 -11.36 -12.78 6.85
CA ILE A 162 -10.73 -12.57 8.16
C ILE A 162 -11.74 -12.01 9.17
N GLN A 163 -12.52 -10.98 8.77
CA GLN A 163 -13.53 -10.36 9.63
C GLN A 163 -14.65 -11.35 10.04
N GLU A 164 -15.00 -12.26 9.15
CA GLU A 164 -16.04 -13.26 9.36
C GLU A 164 -15.57 -14.49 10.15
N SER A 165 -14.25 -14.78 10.13
CA SER A 165 -13.68 -16.01 10.70
C SER A 165 -13.17 -15.87 12.13
N PHE A 166 -12.87 -14.66 12.59
CA PHE A 166 -12.16 -14.43 13.84
C PHE A 166 -12.84 -13.38 14.71
N GLU A 167 -12.64 -13.51 16.03
CA GLU A 167 -13.04 -12.48 16.99
C GLU A 167 -12.27 -11.16 16.74
N GLU A 168 -12.87 -10.05 17.12
CA GLU A 168 -12.37 -8.68 16.87
C GLU A 168 -10.89 -8.49 17.23
N ALA A 169 -10.47 -8.96 18.41
CA ALA A 169 -9.08 -8.82 18.87
C ALA A 169 -8.07 -9.57 17.99
N VAL A 170 -8.47 -10.70 17.39
CA VAL A 170 -7.64 -11.49 16.47
C VAL A 170 -7.65 -10.84 15.08
N CYS A 171 -8.82 -10.41 14.60
CA CYS A 171 -8.96 -9.65 13.36
C CYS A 171 -8.03 -8.43 13.32
N ILE A 172 -8.01 -7.63 14.39
CA ILE A 172 -7.14 -6.45 14.50
C ILE A 172 -5.67 -6.84 14.33
N LYS A 173 -5.22 -7.93 14.96
CA LYS A 173 -3.83 -8.38 14.85
C LYS A 173 -3.47 -8.88 13.45
N ILE A 174 -4.35 -9.64 12.81
CA ILE A 174 -4.14 -10.13 11.44
C ILE A 174 -4.12 -8.96 10.45
N THR A 175 -5.08 -8.05 10.55
CA THR A 175 -5.15 -6.87 9.71
C THR A 175 -3.92 -5.95 9.89
N ALA A 176 -3.41 -5.83 11.13
CA ALA A 176 -2.17 -5.11 11.38
C ALA A 176 -0.95 -5.81 10.73
N LEU A 177 -0.91 -7.15 10.72
CA LEU A 177 0.13 -7.91 10.04
C LEU A 177 0.07 -7.67 8.51
N MET A 178 -1.13 -7.72 7.92
CA MET A 178 -1.35 -7.41 6.50
C MET A 178 -0.90 -5.98 6.17
N ALA A 179 -1.27 -4.99 6.98
CA ALA A 179 -0.81 -3.61 6.79
C ALA A 179 0.72 -3.46 6.87
N ASN A 180 1.41 -4.25 7.71
CA ASN A 180 2.87 -4.25 7.77
C ASN A 180 3.49 -4.81 6.48
N VAL A 181 2.88 -5.81 5.85
CA VAL A 181 3.33 -6.34 4.55
C VAL A 181 3.29 -5.26 3.48
N ALA A 182 2.22 -4.47 3.43
CA ALA A 182 2.09 -3.36 2.50
C ALA A 182 3.16 -2.25 2.69
N LEU A 183 3.78 -2.17 3.88
CA LEU A 183 4.89 -1.24 4.15
C LEU A 183 6.27 -1.86 3.85
N ILE A 184 6.40 -3.17 4.08
CA ILE A 184 7.68 -3.88 3.94
C ILE A 184 7.98 -4.18 2.47
N ALA A 185 6.98 -4.50 1.66
CA ALA A 185 7.17 -4.84 0.26
C ALA A 185 7.84 -3.72 -0.57
N PRO A 186 7.41 -2.44 -0.48
CA PRO A 186 8.07 -1.35 -1.18
C PRO A 186 9.49 -1.04 -0.67
N LEU A 187 9.81 -1.39 0.58
CA LEU A 187 11.18 -1.27 1.12
C LEU A 187 12.10 -2.37 0.61
N LEU A 188 11.64 -3.62 0.70
CA LEU A 188 12.45 -4.79 0.35
C LEU A 188 12.45 -5.08 -1.16
N GLY A 189 11.34 -4.77 -1.84
CA GLY A 189 11.14 -5.09 -3.25
C GLY A 189 12.25 -4.54 -4.15
N PRO A 190 12.45 -3.22 -4.20
CA PRO A 190 13.49 -2.64 -5.04
C PRO A 190 14.90 -3.13 -4.71
N LEU A 191 15.23 -3.35 -3.43
CA LEU A 191 16.52 -3.86 -3.01
C LEU A 191 16.72 -5.32 -3.41
N ALA A 192 15.72 -6.17 -3.17
CA ALA A 192 15.75 -7.57 -3.57
C ALA A 192 15.77 -7.73 -5.11
N GLY A 193 15.01 -6.88 -5.80
CA GLY A 193 14.99 -6.83 -7.26
C GLY A 193 16.35 -6.42 -7.85
N ALA A 194 16.96 -5.38 -7.28
CA ALA A 194 18.30 -4.94 -7.65
C ALA A 194 19.34 -6.05 -7.45
N ALA A 195 19.28 -6.77 -6.33
CA ALA A 195 20.18 -7.89 -6.08
C ALA A 195 19.95 -9.06 -7.04
N LEU A 196 18.68 -9.40 -7.33
CA LEU A 196 18.35 -10.55 -8.17
C LEU A 196 18.72 -10.34 -9.63
N ILE A 197 18.54 -9.13 -10.18
CA ILE A 197 18.84 -8.84 -11.59
C ILE A 197 20.33 -9.01 -11.93
N HIS A 198 21.22 -8.95 -10.93
CA HIS A 198 22.65 -9.20 -11.12
C HIS A 198 23.01 -10.68 -11.28
N VAL A 199 22.19 -11.59 -10.76
CA VAL A 199 22.50 -13.02 -10.72
C VAL A 199 21.56 -13.88 -11.57
N ALA A 200 20.42 -13.33 -11.98
CA ALA A 200 19.40 -14.05 -12.73
C ALA A 200 18.65 -13.11 -13.70
N PRO A 201 18.08 -13.63 -14.79
CA PRO A 201 17.26 -12.84 -15.71
C PRO A 201 15.98 -12.33 -15.01
N TRP A 202 15.45 -11.20 -15.47
CA TRP A 202 14.26 -10.57 -14.88
C TRP A 202 13.04 -11.50 -14.80
N GLN A 203 12.90 -12.45 -15.73
CA GLN A 203 11.84 -13.46 -15.74
C GLN A 203 11.81 -14.30 -14.45
N SER A 204 12.95 -14.51 -13.81
CA SER A 204 13.08 -15.30 -12.58
C SER A 204 12.28 -14.68 -11.42
N MET A 205 12.07 -13.36 -11.41
CA MET A 205 11.22 -12.69 -10.41
C MET A 205 9.78 -13.20 -10.48
N PHE A 206 9.24 -13.37 -11.68
CA PHE A 206 7.87 -13.85 -11.88
C PHE A 206 7.70 -15.31 -11.50
N VAL A 207 8.74 -16.13 -11.71
CA VAL A 207 8.77 -17.52 -11.20
C VAL A 207 8.75 -17.52 -9.67
N LEU A 208 9.51 -16.63 -9.03
CA LEU A 208 9.51 -16.47 -7.58
C LEU A 208 8.12 -16.04 -7.06
N PHE A 209 7.45 -15.05 -7.71
CA PHE A 209 6.12 -14.62 -7.32
C PHE A 209 5.09 -15.74 -7.47
N ALA A 210 5.16 -16.50 -8.57
CA ALA A 210 4.32 -17.67 -8.78
C ALA A 210 4.55 -18.76 -7.73
N ALA A 211 5.81 -19.00 -7.33
CA ALA A 211 6.16 -19.97 -6.30
C ALA A 211 5.61 -19.56 -4.92
N LEU A 212 5.77 -18.29 -4.52
CA LEU A 212 5.22 -17.75 -3.27
C LEU A 212 3.69 -17.87 -3.26
N ALA A 213 3.04 -17.50 -4.37
CA ALA A 213 1.59 -17.62 -4.52
C ALA A 213 1.12 -19.08 -4.53
N ALA A 214 1.89 -20.02 -5.08
CA ALA A 214 1.57 -21.45 -5.06
C ALA A 214 1.66 -22.04 -3.63
N ILE A 215 2.64 -21.62 -2.84
CA ILE A 215 2.72 -21.98 -1.41
C ILE A 215 1.49 -21.44 -0.67
N ALA A 216 1.14 -20.17 -0.93
CA ALA A 216 -0.05 -19.55 -0.36
C ALA A 216 -1.33 -20.28 -0.80
N PHE A 217 -1.45 -20.61 -2.07
CA PHE A 217 -2.58 -21.37 -2.63
C PHE A 217 -2.77 -22.71 -1.91
N TYR A 218 -1.70 -23.48 -1.74
CA TYR A 218 -1.77 -24.78 -1.05
C TYR A 218 -2.29 -24.62 0.37
N GLY A 219 -1.78 -23.63 1.12
CA GLY A 219 -2.23 -23.40 2.49
C GLY A 219 -3.66 -22.87 2.58
N LEU A 220 -4.07 -21.96 1.68
CA LEU A 220 -5.44 -21.48 1.57
C LEU A 220 -6.39 -22.62 1.18
N TRP A 221 -5.99 -23.48 0.23
CA TRP A 221 -6.77 -24.66 -0.14
C TRP A 221 -6.98 -25.62 1.06
N LYS A 222 -5.99 -25.77 1.94
CA LYS A 222 -6.09 -26.66 3.13
C LYS A 222 -6.85 -26.02 4.30
N ALA A 223 -6.73 -24.71 4.50
CA ALA A 223 -7.10 -24.09 5.77
C ALA A 223 -8.10 -22.94 5.68
N MET A 224 -8.39 -22.40 4.48
CA MET A 224 -9.35 -21.30 4.34
C MET A 224 -10.76 -21.80 4.61
N PRO A 225 -11.49 -21.21 5.59
CA PRO A 225 -12.89 -21.55 5.83
C PRO A 225 -13.79 -21.00 4.74
N GLU A 226 -14.96 -21.62 4.53
CA GLU A 226 -16.06 -21.00 3.81
C GLU A 226 -16.90 -20.21 4.81
N THR A 227 -17.00 -18.90 4.62
CA THR A 227 -17.70 -18.01 5.54
C THR A 227 -18.93 -17.37 4.92
N ALA A 228 -19.09 -17.46 3.60
CA ALA A 228 -20.25 -16.91 2.94
C ALA A 228 -21.51 -17.64 3.43
N THR A 229 -22.43 -16.89 4.03
CA THR A 229 -23.79 -17.37 4.27
C THR A 229 -24.51 -17.34 2.92
N LEU A 230 -24.60 -18.51 2.25
CA LEU A 230 -25.27 -18.67 0.95
C LEU A 230 -26.79 -18.40 1.02
N GLN A 231 -27.27 -17.73 2.06
CA GLN A 231 -28.67 -17.35 2.25
C GLN A 231 -29.01 -16.16 1.33
N GLY A 232 -29.61 -16.53 0.26
CA GLY A 232 -30.34 -15.90 -0.80
C GLY A 232 -31.00 -14.54 -0.60
N GLU A 233 -30.35 -13.50 -0.15
CA GLU A 233 -30.75 -12.17 -0.54
C GLU A 233 -30.33 -11.97 -2.00
N ALA A 234 -31.33 -11.78 -2.86
CA ALA A 234 -31.09 -11.54 -4.27
C ALA A 234 -30.17 -10.32 -4.41
N PHE A 235 -28.98 -10.53 -5.00
CA PHE A 235 -28.09 -9.42 -5.36
C PHE A 235 -28.91 -8.41 -6.17
N SER A 236 -29.18 -7.29 -5.58
CA SER A 236 -29.73 -6.16 -6.28
C SER A 236 -28.60 -5.29 -6.76
N ALA A 237 -28.25 -5.41 -8.04
CA ALA A 237 -27.32 -4.49 -8.69
C ALA A 237 -27.79 -3.05 -8.51
N ALA A 238 -29.11 -2.81 -8.42
CA ALA A 238 -29.71 -1.52 -8.15
C ALA A 238 -29.37 -1.01 -6.74
N ASN A 239 -29.40 -1.87 -5.71
CA ASN A 239 -29.01 -1.48 -4.34
C ASN A 239 -27.51 -1.17 -4.27
N LEU A 240 -26.67 -2.01 -4.85
CA LEU A 240 -25.23 -1.77 -4.91
C LEU A 240 -24.92 -0.45 -5.62
N TRP A 241 -25.53 -0.21 -6.77
CA TRP A 241 -25.38 1.05 -7.51
C TRP A 241 -25.84 2.26 -6.72
N ARG A 242 -26.94 2.14 -6.00
CA ARG A 242 -27.46 3.20 -5.13
C ARG A 242 -26.47 3.53 -4.01
N ASP A 243 -25.86 2.51 -3.38
CA ASP A 243 -24.90 2.68 -2.30
C ASP A 243 -23.61 3.36 -2.84
N TYR A 244 -23.08 2.91 -3.97
CA TYR A 244 -21.93 3.57 -4.62
C TYR A 244 -22.26 5.03 -5.00
N ARG A 245 -23.43 5.27 -5.57
CA ARG A 245 -23.89 6.63 -5.93
C ARG A 245 -24.03 7.52 -4.70
N GLN A 246 -24.51 6.97 -3.60
CA GLN A 246 -24.64 7.71 -2.32
C GLN A 246 -23.25 8.07 -1.76
N VAL A 247 -22.29 7.15 -1.78
CA VAL A 247 -20.92 7.40 -1.32
C VAL A 247 -20.25 8.43 -2.21
N LEU A 248 -20.33 8.29 -3.54
CA LEU A 248 -19.75 9.21 -4.52
C LEU A 248 -20.44 10.58 -4.53
N GLY A 249 -21.73 10.67 -4.13
CA GLY A 249 -22.44 11.93 -3.94
C GLY A 249 -22.00 12.72 -2.70
N ASN A 250 -21.30 12.09 -1.76
CA ASN A 250 -20.83 12.75 -0.55
C ASN A 250 -19.51 13.51 -0.82
N ARG A 251 -19.61 14.84 -0.93
CA ARG A 251 -18.46 15.72 -1.20
C ARG A 251 -17.34 15.57 -0.16
N ARG A 252 -17.70 15.40 1.10
CA ARG A 252 -16.71 15.21 2.17
C ARG A 252 -15.95 13.92 1.99
N PHE A 253 -16.64 12.83 1.70
CA PHE A 253 -16.00 11.55 1.36
C PHE A 253 -15.06 11.70 0.16
N LEU A 254 -15.52 12.32 -0.93
CA LEU A 254 -14.71 12.52 -2.12
C LEU A 254 -13.42 13.31 -1.83
N CYS A 255 -13.52 14.42 -1.08
CA CYS A 255 -12.33 15.19 -0.67
C CYS A 255 -11.35 14.33 0.13
N GLY A 256 -11.83 13.51 1.08
CA GLY A 256 -10.98 12.62 1.86
C GLY A 256 -10.35 11.50 1.02
N ALA A 257 -11.12 10.83 0.17
CA ALA A 257 -10.67 9.74 -0.67
C ALA A 257 -9.64 10.21 -1.72
N LEU A 258 -9.91 11.34 -2.39
CA LEU A 258 -8.95 11.93 -3.33
C LEU A 258 -7.70 12.44 -2.61
N ALA A 259 -7.85 13.02 -1.40
CA ALA A 259 -6.69 13.43 -0.61
C ALA A 259 -5.78 12.24 -0.27
N ILE A 260 -6.33 11.06 0.07
CA ILE A 260 -5.54 9.84 0.29
C ILE A 260 -4.77 9.45 -0.98
N GLY A 261 -5.41 9.53 -2.14
CA GLY A 261 -4.78 9.30 -3.43
C GLY A 261 -3.62 10.28 -3.68
N PHE A 262 -3.89 11.58 -3.60
CA PHE A 262 -2.86 12.61 -3.82
C PHE A 262 -1.76 12.61 -2.75
N ALA A 263 -2.04 12.15 -1.52
CA ALA A 263 -1.01 11.97 -0.50
C ALA A 263 0.06 10.96 -0.93
N SER A 264 -0.34 9.84 -1.51
CA SER A 264 0.56 8.73 -1.84
C SER A 264 1.10 8.79 -3.28
N LEU A 265 0.49 9.58 -4.15
CA LEU A 265 0.86 9.66 -5.57
C LEU A 265 2.34 10.00 -5.79
N PRO A 266 2.97 11.01 -5.13
CA PRO A 266 4.39 11.30 -5.34
C PRO A 266 5.31 10.14 -4.99
N LEU A 267 4.97 9.34 -3.96
CA LEU A 267 5.75 8.16 -3.59
C LEU A 267 5.66 7.07 -4.66
N LEU A 268 4.45 6.80 -5.17
CA LEU A 268 4.24 5.79 -6.21
C LEU A 268 4.80 6.24 -7.56
N ALA A 269 4.67 7.52 -7.91
CA ALA A 269 5.32 8.09 -9.09
C ALA A 269 6.86 7.97 -9.00
N TRP A 270 7.43 8.19 -7.80
CA TRP A 270 8.85 7.96 -7.56
C TRP A 270 9.24 6.48 -7.77
N ILE A 271 8.51 5.53 -7.17
CA ILE A 271 8.81 4.10 -7.36
C ILE A 271 8.79 3.72 -8.84
N ALA A 272 7.81 4.22 -9.60
CA ALA A 272 7.62 3.91 -11.01
C ALA A 272 8.69 4.55 -11.90
N GLN A 273 9.08 5.80 -11.63
CA GLN A 273 9.97 6.60 -12.49
C GLN A 273 11.44 6.56 -12.05
N SER A 274 11.73 6.25 -10.78
CA SER A 274 13.10 6.30 -10.25
C SER A 274 14.12 5.38 -10.93
N PRO A 275 13.75 4.21 -11.50
CA PRO A 275 14.71 3.45 -12.30
C PRO A 275 15.24 4.25 -13.51
N VAL A 276 14.35 4.94 -14.22
CA VAL A 276 14.73 5.79 -15.37
C VAL A 276 15.52 7.01 -14.90
N ILE A 277 15.10 7.66 -13.82
CA ILE A 277 15.81 8.85 -13.30
C ILE A 277 17.21 8.50 -12.81
N LEU A 278 17.34 7.44 -11.98
CA LEU A 278 18.57 7.14 -11.25
C LEU A 278 19.54 6.27 -12.07
N ILE A 279 19.04 5.25 -12.76
CA ILE A 279 19.91 4.32 -13.49
C ILE A 279 20.25 4.89 -14.87
N SER A 280 19.23 5.25 -15.67
CA SER A 280 19.48 5.79 -17.03
C SER A 280 19.93 7.26 -16.99
N GLY A 281 19.26 8.10 -16.20
CA GLY A 281 19.52 9.56 -16.17
C GLY A 281 20.81 9.91 -15.43
N GLU A 282 21.03 9.35 -14.23
CA GLU A 282 22.20 9.66 -13.38
C GLU A 282 23.31 8.60 -13.48
N SER A 283 23.14 7.59 -14.34
CA SER A 283 24.11 6.48 -14.55
C SER A 283 24.51 5.74 -13.27
N LEU A 284 23.59 5.65 -12.30
CA LEU A 284 23.82 4.91 -11.06
C LEU A 284 23.69 3.40 -11.29
N SER A 285 24.38 2.61 -10.47
CA SER A 285 24.18 1.17 -10.50
C SER A 285 22.79 0.78 -9.99
N THR A 286 22.29 -0.38 -10.41
CA THR A 286 21.01 -0.93 -9.92
C THR A 286 21.04 -1.12 -8.39
N LEU A 287 22.20 -1.40 -7.81
CA LEU A 287 22.35 -1.53 -6.37
C LEU A 287 22.22 -0.17 -5.66
N ASP A 288 22.88 0.89 -6.19
CA ASP A 288 22.76 2.25 -5.66
C ASP A 288 21.32 2.73 -5.71
N TYR A 289 20.60 2.43 -6.81
CA TYR A 289 19.15 2.66 -6.90
C TYR A 289 18.40 2.01 -5.73
N GLY A 290 18.65 0.72 -5.46
CA GLY A 290 18.01 0.00 -4.34
C GLY A 290 18.32 0.63 -2.98
N LEU A 291 19.58 1.03 -2.76
CA LEU A 291 20.01 1.68 -1.51
C LEU A 291 19.37 3.05 -1.31
N LEU A 292 19.13 3.83 -2.39
CA LEU A 292 18.47 5.13 -2.32
C LEU A 292 16.97 5.04 -1.98
N GLN A 293 16.35 3.87 -2.10
CA GLN A 293 14.98 3.66 -1.62
C GLN A 293 14.91 3.55 -0.08
N ILE A 294 15.98 3.10 0.58
CA ILE A 294 16.00 2.87 2.04
C ILE A 294 15.66 4.13 2.84
N PRO A 295 16.26 5.32 2.62
CA PRO A 295 15.91 6.52 3.36
C PRO A 295 14.45 6.95 3.15
N VAL A 296 13.89 6.78 1.96
CA VAL A 296 12.50 7.16 1.65
C VAL A 296 11.51 6.30 2.42
N PHE A 297 11.62 4.97 2.29
CA PHE A 297 10.72 4.06 3.00
C PHE A 297 11.02 3.98 4.50
N GLY A 298 12.28 4.13 4.90
CA GLY A 298 12.66 4.26 6.30
C GLY A 298 12.02 5.47 6.97
N ALA A 299 11.96 6.60 6.29
CA ALA A 299 11.29 7.80 6.77
C ALA A 299 9.77 7.62 6.88
N LEU A 300 9.13 6.91 5.93
CA LEU A 300 7.72 6.54 6.01
C LEU A 300 7.42 5.71 7.27
N ILE A 301 8.26 4.69 7.54
CA ILE A 301 8.14 3.86 8.73
C ILE A 301 8.32 4.69 10.00
N LEU A 302 9.31 5.58 10.03
CA LEU A 302 9.53 6.49 11.17
C LEU A 302 8.33 7.43 11.38
N GLY A 303 7.70 7.92 10.31
CA GLY A 303 6.48 8.71 10.37
C GLY A 303 5.33 7.92 11.01
N ASN A 304 5.11 6.67 10.60
CA ASN A 304 4.09 5.79 11.18
C ASN A 304 4.37 5.47 12.67
N LEU A 305 5.63 5.23 13.04
CA LEU A 305 6.02 5.01 14.44
C LEU A 305 5.80 6.26 15.28
N THR A 306 6.10 7.44 14.73
CA THR A 306 5.84 8.72 15.37
C THR A 306 4.36 8.97 15.54
N LEU A 307 3.54 8.67 14.52
CA LEU A 307 2.09 8.70 14.62
C LEU A 307 1.59 7.83 15.77
N ALA A 308 2.05 6.58 15.86
CA ALA A 308 1.65 5.66 16.92
C ALA A 308 1.98 6.20 18.34
N ARG A 309 3.11 6.88 18.51
CA ARG A 309 3.50 7.52 19.79
C ARG A 309 2.69 8.76 20.12
N LEU A 310 2.23 9.51 19.11
CA LEU A 310 1.48 10.75 19.27
C LEU A 310 -0.03 10.51 19.36
N THR A 311 -0.51 9.35 18.90
CA THR A 311 -1.91 8.93 19.01
C THR A 311 -2.30 8.82 20.48
N GLY A 312 -3.50 9.32 20.82
CA GLY A 312 -3.95 9.43 22.21
C GLY A 312 -3.55 10.72 22.93
N LYS A 313 -2.46 11.38 22.50
CA LYS A 313 -2.02 12.68 23.04
C LYS A 313 -2.50 13.85 22.21
N ASN A 314 -2.80 13.63 20.93
CA ASN A 314 -3.24 14.65 19.98
C ASN A 314 -4.49 14.21 19.24
N SER A 315 -5.32 15.16 18.81
CA SER A 315 -6.44 14.88 17.94
C SER A 315 -5.96 14.41 16.57
N VAL A 316 -6.73 13.53 15.91
CA VAL A 316 -6.42 13.02 14.57
C VAL A 316 -6.24 14.16 13.57
N GLU A 317 -7.08 15.20 13.64
CA GLU A 317 -6.98 16.38 12.78
C GLU A 317 -5.65 17.14 12.98
N ARG A 318 -5.17 17.23 14.23
CA ARG A 318 -3.88 17.87 14.53
C ARG A 318 -2.73 17.07 13.94
N LEU A 319 -2.78 15.74 14.00
CA LEU A 319 -1.76 14.87 13.44
C LEU A 319 -1.69 14.96 11.90
N ILE A 320 -2.85 15.06 11.22
CA ILE A 320 -2.91 15.32 9.77
C ILE A 320 -2.26 16.66 9.42
N LYS A 321 -2.57 17.73 10.17
CA LYS A 321 -1.97 19.06 9.95
C LYS A 321 -0.47 19.07 10.24
N LEU A 322 -0.02 18.31 11.25
CA LEU A 322 1.41 18.19 11.59
C LEU A 322 2.20 17.51 10.45
N GLY A 323 1.60 16.52 9.78
CA GLY A 323 2.19 15.86 8.61
C GLY A 323 2.31 16.75 7.37
N ALA A 324 1.46 17.78 7.25
CA ALA A 324 1.46 18.68 6.09
C ALA A 324 2.78 19.44 5.90
N GLY A 325 3.40 19.89 7.00
CA GLY A 325 4.67 20.64 6.96
C GLY A 325 5.79 19.83 6.31
N PRO A 326 6.17 18.65 6.86
CA PRO A 326 7.17 17.78 6.26
C PRO A 326 6.84 17.34 4.83
N MET A 327 5.56 17.05 4.53
CA MET A 327 5.14 16.67 3.19
C MET A 327 5.45 17.75 2.15
N LEU A 328 4.98 18.95 2.38
CA LEU A 328 5.13 20.05 1.41
C LEU A 328 6.58 20.54 1.34
N LEU A 329 7.27 20.66 2.48
CA LEU A 329 8.67 21.04 2.52
C LEU A 329 9.54 20.02 1.77
N GLY A 330 9.26 18.73 1.95
CA GLY A 330 9.99 17.67 1.27
C GLY A 330 9.79 17.71 -0.26
N LEU A 331 8.56 17.89 -0.73
CA LEU A 331 8.27 18.03 -2.16
C LEU A 331 8.87 19.32 -2.74
N LEU A 332 8.90 20.41 -1.98
CA LEU A 332 9.55 21.66 -2.38
C LEU A 332 11.07 21.48 -2.54
N ILE A 333 11.73 20.83 -1.57
CA ILE A 333 13.16 20.50 -1.65
C ILE A 333 13.43 19.66 -2.89
N ALA A 334 12.63 18.62 -3.16
CA ALA A 334 12.78 17.80 -4.35
C ALA A 334 12.59 18.61 -5.66
N ALA A 335 11.61 19.52 -5.70
CA ALA A 335 11.34 20.36 -6.87
C ALA A 335 12.48 21.35 -7.14
N LEU A 336 13.13 21.88 -6.11
CA LEU A 336 14.23 22.82 -6.25
C LEU A 336 15.58 22.14 -6.48
N ALA A 337 15.72 20.85 -6.17
CA ALA A 337 16.98 20.11 -6.25
C ALA A 337 17.66 20.21 -7.62
N THR A 338 16.89 20.10 -8.69
CA THR A 338 17.37 20.11 -10.08
C THR A 338 17.91 21.47 -10.51
N GLN A 339 17.61 22.56 -9.77
CA GLN A 339 18.04 23.91 -10.11
C GLN A 339 19.35 24.30 -9.44
N PHE A 340 19.71 23.67 -8.32
CA PHE A 340 20.79 24.14 -7.44
C PHE A 340 21.92 23.14 -7.22
N SER A 341 21.85 21.92 -7.76
CA SER A 341 22.84 20.90 -7.48
C SER A 341 23.18 20.01 -8.68
N SER A 342 24.48 19.77 -8.87
CA SER A 342 24.98 18.77 -9.81
C SER A 342 24.66 17.32 -9.36
N HIS A 343 24.33 17.11 -8.07
CA HIS A 343 23.90 15.83 -7.51
C HIS A 343 22.44 15.93 -7.07
N ALA A 344 21.58 16.38 -8.00
CA ALA A 344 20.17 16.65 -7.74
C ALA A 344 19.44 15.42 -7.15
N TYR A 345 19.81 14.21 -7.54
CA TYR A 345 19.19 12.97 -7.05
C TYR A 345 19.31 12.77 -5.53
N LEU A 346 20.40 13.25 -4.89
CA LEU A 346 20.56 13.16 -3.43
C LEU A 346 19.55 14.09 -2.71
N TRP A 347 19.38 15.32 -3.21
CA TRP A 347 18.41 16.26 -2.67
C TRP A 347 16.97 15.84 -2.95
N MET A 348 16.72 15.24 -4.14
CA MET A 348 15.43 14.64 -4.45
C MET A 348 15.09 13.52 -3.46
N THR A 349 16.02 12.62 -3.20
CA THR A 349 15.86 11.51 -2.23
C THR A 349 15.66 12.05 -0.81
N ALA A 350 16.42 13.07 -0.40
CA ALA A 350 16.25 13.71 0.91
C ALA A 350 14.88 14.39 1.03
N GLY A 351 14.45 15.11 0.01
CA GLY A 351 13.14 15.75 -0.03
C GLY A 351 12.01 14.72 0.02
N LEU A 352 12.10 13.65 -0.78
CA LEU A 352 11.13 12.55 -0.77
C LEU A 352 11.12 11.79 0.56
N SER A 353 12.25 11.66 1.25
CA SER A 353 12.30 11.08 2.59
C SER A 353 11.54 11.93 3.60
N LEU A 354 11.73 13.25 3.57
CA LEU A 354 10.99 14.17 4.44
C LEU A 354 9.48 14.16 4.13
N TYR A 355 9.12 14.13 2.84
CA TYR A 355 7.74 13.97 2.41
C TYR A 355 7.13 12.64 2.89
N ALA A 356 7.86 11.51 2.76
CA ALA A 356 7.42 10.20 3.20
C ALA A 356 7.19 10.13 4.72
N PHE A 357 8.02 10.80 5.52
CA PHE A 357 7.79 10.97 6.95
C PHE A 357 6.45 11.69 7.22
N GLY A 358 6.16 12.76 6.48
CA GLY A 358 4.91 13.50 6.60
C GLY A 358 3.68 12.66 6.26
N ILE A 359 3.74 11.84 5.18
CA ILE A 359 2.68 10.87 4.86
C ILE A 359 2.44 9.91 6.02
N GLY A 360 3.49 9.34 6.59
CA GLY A 360 3.39 8.42 7.72
C GLY A 360 2.63 9.03 8.90
N LEU A 361 2.77 10.34 9.13
CA LEU A 361 2.01 11.05 10.16
C LEU A 361 0.55 11.29 9.80
N ALA A 362 0.23 11.54 8.54
CA ALA A 362 -1.09 12.06 8.13
C ALA A 362 -2.04 10.97 7.63
N ASN A 363 -1.54 9.98 6.87
CA ASN A 363 -2.37 9.16 6.00
C ASN A 363 -3.33 8.24 6.76
N ALA A 364 -2.88 7.58 7.82
CA ALA A 364 -3.73 6.67 8.60
C ALA A 364 -4.88 7.42 9.31
N GLY A 365 -4.62 8.62 9.81
CA GLY A 365 -5.65 9.49 10.40
C GLY A 365 -6.67 9.93 9.36
N LEU A 366 -6.21 10.35 8.19
CA LEU A 366 -7.07 10.76 7.08
C LEU A 366 -7.93 9.60 6.57
N TYR A 367 -7.34 8.41 6.42
CA TYR A 367 -8.05 7.18 6.05
C TYR A 367 -9.21 6.90 7.01
N ARG A 368 -8.94 6.90 8.32
CA ARG A 368 -9.95 6.67 9.35
C ARG A 368 -11.08 7.68 9.27
N LEU A 369 -10.77 8.98 9.23
CA LEU A 369 -11.80 10.02 9.17
C LEU A 369 -12.64 9.92 7.89
N THR A 370 -12.03 9.56 6.77
CA THR A 370 -12.73 9.38 5.49
C THR A 370 -13.65 8.16 5.53
N LEU A 371 -13.20 7.04 6.11
CA LEU A 371 -14.00 5.82 6.28
C LEU A 371 -15.30 6.07 7.07
N PHE A 372 -15.24 6.97 8.05
CA PHE A 372 -16.39 7.32 8.89
C PHE A 372 -17.16 8.57 8.41
N SER A 373 -16.86 9.09 7.23
CA SER A 373 -17.54 10.25 6.66
C SER A 373 -18.88 9.93 5.96
N SER A 374 -19.21 8.65 5.78
CA SER A 374 -20.46 8.19 5.15
C SER A 374 -21.22 7.22 6.06
N ASN A 375 -22.55 7.22 5.94
CA ASN A 375 -23.46 6.32 6.67
C ASN A 375 -23.67 4.96 5.95
N VAL A 376 -23.16 4.81 4.73
CA VAL A 376 -23.18 3.56 3.96
C VAL A 376 -22.28 2.52 4.64
N SER A 377 -22.43 1.25 4.33
CA SER A 377 -21.61 0.16 4.87
C SER A 377 -20.12 0.46 4.74
N LYS A 378 -19.34 0.19 5.79
CA LYS A 378 -17.89 0.49 5.79
C LYS A 378 -17.13 -0.28 4.71
N GLY A 379 -17.64 -1.46 4.32
CA GLY A 379 -17.10 -2.24 3.20
C GLY A 379 -17.21 -1.48 1.87
N THR A 380 -18.41 -0.96 1.54
CA THR A 380 -18.62 -0.16 0.32
C THR A 380 -17.80 1.13 0.34
N VAL A 381 -17.75 1.81 1.50
CA VAL A 381 -16.95 3.04 1.67
C VAL A 381 -15.46 2.76 1.46
N SER A 382 -14.92 1.71 2.07
CA SER A 382 -13.51 1.31 1.93
C SER A 382 -13.17 0.88 0.50
N ALA A 383 -14.03 0.09 -0.15
CA ALA A 383 -13.86 -0.32 -1.53
C ALA A 383 -13.84 0.89 -2.48
N THR A 384 -14.80 1.82 -2.32
CA THR A 384 -14.87 3.05 -3.12
C THR A 384 -13.62 3.91 -2.92
N MET A 385 -13.16 4.03 -1.68
CA MET A 385 -11.95 4.79 -1.35
C MET A 385 -10.70 4.18 -1.98
N GLY A 386 -10.56 2.84 -1.93
CA GLY A 386 -9.48 2.12 -2.59
C GLY A 386 -9.50 2.31 -4.11
N MET A 387 -10.66 2.18 -4.75
CA MET A 387 -10.81 2.38 -6.20
C MET A 387 -10.43 3.82 -6.61
N LEU A 388 -10.90 4.84 -5.87
CA LEU A 388 -10.57 6.24 -6.16
C LEU A 388 -9.07 6.51 -5.98
N SER A 389 -8.45 5.97 -4.92
CA SER A 389 -7.02 6.13 -4.70
C SER A 389 -6.20 5.47 -5.82
N MET A 390 -6.51 4.23 -6.20
CA MET A 390 -5.83 3.54 -7.30
C MET A 390 -6.04 4.24 -8.64
N MET A 391 -7.23 4.84 -8.88
CA MET A 391 -7.46 5.64 -10.08
C MET A 391 -6.56 6.88 -10.11
N VAL A 392 -6.41 7.58 -8.97
CA VAL A 392 -5.46 8.71 -8.85
C VAL A 392 -4.04 8.24 -9.12
N PHE A 393 -3.63 7.07 -8.62
CA PHE A 393 -2.30 6.52 -8.86
C PHE A 393 -2.10 6.17 -10.33
N THR A 394 -3.03 5.45 -10.94
CA THR A 394 -2.94 5.02 -12.35
C THR A 394 -2.81 6.22 -13.28
N VAL A 395 -3.72 7.19 -13.17
CA VAL A 395 -3.69 8.40 -13.99
C VAL A 395 -2.49 9.30 -13.63
N GLY A 396 -2.22 9.44 -12.34
CA GLY A 396 -1.18 10.34 -11.84
C GLY A 396 0.23 9.87 -12.21
N ILE A 397 0.53 8.57 -12.18
CA ILE A 397 1.83 8.03 -12.60
C ILE A 397 2.04 8.27 -14.10
N GLU A 398 1.02 8.07 -14.94
CA GLU A 398 1.12 8.36 -16.38
C GLU A 398 1.36 9.84 -16.65
N LEU A 399 0.67 10.73 -15.92
CA LEU A 399 0.91 12.17 -16.02
C LEU A 399 2.31 12.57 -15.53
N ALA A 400 2.80 11.94 -14.44
CA ALA A 400 4.16 12.14 -13.95
C ALA A 400 5.21 11.69 -14.97
N LYS A 401 4.97 10.55 -15.65
CA LYS A 401 5.79 10.08 -16.77
C LYS A 401 5.83 11.11 -17.90
N VAL A 402 4.68 11.62 -18.33
CA VAL A 402 4.60 12.65 -19.37
C VAL A 402 5.38 13.91 -18.96
N ALA A 403 5.24 14.34 -17.70
CA ALA A 403 6.00 15.46 -17.16
C ALA A 403 7.52 15.19 -17.22
N TYR A 404 7.96 13.97 -16.88
CA TYR A 404 9.37 13.59 -17.01
C TYR A 404 9.87 13.62 -18.45
N VAL A 405 9.11 13.07 -19.40
CA VAL A 405 9.47 13.06 -20.83
C VAL A 405 9.61 14.48 -21.38
N TRP A 406 8.77 15.43 -20.95
CA TRP A 406 8.79 16.81 -21.44
C TRP A 406 9.85 17.70 -20.79
N GLY A 407 10.17 17.50 -19.53
CA GLY A 407 11.04 18.41 -18.79
C GLY A 407 11.94 17.73 -17.75
N GLY A 408 12.20 16.44 -17.93
CA GLY A 408 13.11 15.68 -17.06
C GLY A 408 12.67 15.67 -15.59
N SER A 409 13.64 15.48 -14.70
CA SER A 409 13.43 15.44 -13.26
C SER A 409 12.83 16.74 -12.69
N GLY A 410 13.08 17.88 -13.33
CA GLY A 410 12.54 19.19 -12.91
C GLY A 410 11.02 19.23 -12.99
N LEU A 411 10.45 18.92 -14.16
CA LEU A 411 9.00 18.94 -14.36
C LEU A 411 8.31 17.79 -13.63
N PHE A 412 8.94 16.63 -13.52
CA PHE A 412 8.49 15.51 -12.70
C PHE A 412 8.30 15.92 -11.23
N ASN A 413 9.30 16.57 -10.63
CA ASN A 413 9.22 17.01 -9.23
C ASN A 413 8.23 18.16 -9.03
N LEU A 414 8.10 19.06 -10.01
CA LEU A 414 7.07 20.10 -10.01
C LEU A 414 5.65 19.48 -10.02
N PHE A 415 5.42 18.45 -10.83
CA PHE A 415 4.16 17.69 -10.82
C PHE A 415 3.88 17.08 -9.44
N ASN A 416 4.90 16.49 -8.80
CA ASN A 416 4.77 15.94 -7.45
C ASN A 416 4.46 17.02 -6.41
N LEU A 417 5.05 18.21 -6.52
CA LEU A 417 4.72 19.36 -5.66
C LEU A 417 3.27 19.80 -5.86
N ILE A 418 2.81 19.90 -7.10
CA ILE A 418 1.39 20.22 -7.42
C ILE A 418 0.47 19.17 -6.80
N SER A 419 0.81 17.88 -6.88
CA SER A 419 0.07 16.80 -6.21
C SER A 419 -0.03 17.03 -4.69
N GLY A 420 1.06 17.44 -4.04
CA GLY A 420 1.07 17.80 -2.62
C GLY A 420 0.19 19.02 -2.30
N LEU A 421 0.14 20.02 -3.17
CA LEU A 421 -0.75 21.18 -3.03
C LEU A 421 -2.23 20.81 -3.24
N CYS A 422 -2.52 19.91 -4.18
CA CYS A 422 -3.86 19.33 -4.35
C CYS A 422 -4.29 18.59 -3.07
N TRP A 423 -3.39 17.78 -2.50
CA TRP A 423 -3.64 17.13 -1.21
C TRP A 423 -3.99 18.14 -0.11
N LEU A 424 -3.17 19.21 0.04
CA LEU A 424 -3.40 20.24 1.07
C LEU A 424 -4.78 20.88 0.91
N THR A 425 -5.14 21.25 -0.32
CA THR A 425 -6.43 21.85 -0.65
C THR A 425 -7.60 20.92 -0.30
N LEU A 426 -7.49 19.64 -0.69
CA LEU A 426 -8.52 18.63 -0.41
C LEU A 426 -8.65 18.37 1.09
N VAL A 427 -7.55 18.32 1.84
CA VAL A 427 -7.57 18.18 3.31
C VAL A 427 -8.19 19.41 3.95
N ALA A 428 -7.88 20.62 3.48
CA ALA A 428 -8.51 21.84 3.99
C ALA A 428 -10.03 21.84 3.78
N LEU A 429 -10.50 21.40 2.60
CA LEU A 429 -11.93 21.22 2.32
C LEU A 429 -12.55 20.12 3.17
N PHE A 430 -11.85 19.01 3.38
CA PHE A 430 -12.31 17.88 4.20
C PHE A 430 -12.45 18.23 5.67
N LEU A 431 -11.48 18.98 6.24
CA LEU A 431 -11.45 19.41 7.64
C LEU A 431 -12.21 20.73 7.88
N GLY A 432 -12.63 21.44 6.84
CA GLY A 432 -13.38 22.69 6.91
C GLY A 432 -14.70 22.54 7.68
N LYS A 433 -15.35 23.67 8.01
CA LYS A 433 -16.56 23.71 8.84
C LYS A 433 -17.58 22.65 8.45
N ARG A 434 -17.94 21.80 9.41
CA ARG A 434 -19.08 20.87 9.30
C ARG A 434 -20.33 21.68 8.92
N ARG A 435 -20.99 21.28 7.83
CA ARG A 435 -22.36 21.72 7.54
C ARG A 435 -23.32 21.04 8.54
N ASN A 436 -24.31 21.77 9.04
CA ASN A 436 -25.41 21.20 9.80
C ASN A 436 -26.05 20.05 9.02
N GLY A 437 -25.87 18.81 9.49
CA GLY A 437 -26.31 17.58 8.80
C GLY A 437 -25.23 16.52 8.60
N ASP A 438 -23.96 16.82 8.82
CA ASP A 438 -22.89 15.81 8.79
C ASP A 438 -23.00 14.85 9.99
N PRO A 439 -22.89 13.53 9.79
CA PRO A 439 -22.95 12.57 10.90
C PRO A 439 -21.85 12.88 11.92
N THR A 440 -22.24 13.01 13.17
CA THR A 440 -21.29 13.12 14.28
C THR A 440 -20.48 11.84 14.38
N PRO A 441 -19.12 11.89 14.52
CA PRO A 441 -18.38 10.73 15.00
C PRO A 441 -18.96 10.40 16.38
N GLN A 442 -19.45 9.18 16.57
CA GLN A 442 -19.83 8.75 17.90
C GLN A 442 -18.60 8.91 18.81
N PRO A 443 -18.72 9.55 19.98
CA PRO A 443 -17.67 9.56 20.96
C PRO A 443 -17.39 8.11 21.34
N ASN A 444 -16.11 7.76 21.43
CA ASN A 444 -15.62 6.46 21.84
C ASN A 444 -16.52 5.88 22.94
N GLY A 445 -17.27 4.83 22.62
CA GLY A 445 -17.77 3.94 23.63
C GLY A 445 -16.54 3.41 24.37
N ALA A 446 -16.42 3.78 25.63
CA ALA A 446 -15.51 3.14 26.55
C ALA A 446 -15.85 1.65 26.57
N VAL A 447 -14.94 0.81 26.13
CA VAL A 447 -14.67 -0.53 26.66
C VAL A 447 -13.16 -0.76 26.56
#